data_7fc706440c25c6238e0541e66d7e2064
#
_entry.id   7fc706440c25c6238e0541e66d7e2064
#
_cell.length_a   1.000
_cell.length_b   1.000
_cell.length_c   1.000
_cell.angle_alpha   90.00
_cell.angle_beta   90.00
_cell.angle_gamma   90.00
#
_symmetry.space_group_name_H-M   'P 1'
#
loop_
_entity.id
_entity.type
_entity.pdbx_description
1 polymer ?
#
loop_
_entity_poly.entity_id
_entity_poly.type
_entity_poly.pdbx_seq_one_letter_code
_entity_poly.pdbx_strand_id
1 'polypeptide(L)'
;MRDMIYRILENSDSVSGVTLRNSPNSSTLLLDQANGKGCMTFHTLFPGLTVAFIFINAPVWPESNANSELKPLLINYCVSGRSELLLDDSSYIYLKENEFCISEQTAQKEYIFPTAKYQGIKIYFDLPLLLQSCGELMKSFSIDILHLEESYCSSHKTYISEADNELEAIISKALAVFRKTIYFPYANLYAGTSPPAS
;
A
#
# COMPACT_ATOMS: atom_id res chain seq x y z
N MET A 1 5.25 10.65 -19.90
CA MET A 1 5.92 10.00 -18.74
C MET A 1 4.93 8.99 -18.21
N ARG A 2 5.27 7.68 -18.17
CA ARG A 2 4.35 6.67 -17.62
C ARG A 2 4.26 6.88 -16.12
N ASP A 3 3.04 6.88 -15.59
CA ASP A 3 2.76 7.03 -14.16
C ASP A 3 3.48 5.92 -13.37
N MET A 4 3.93 6.22 -12.15
CA MET A 4 4.59 5.30 -11.24
C MET A 4 3.80 3.98 -11.09
N ILE A 5 2.48 4.06 -11.00
CA ILE A 5 1.60 2.88 -10.95
C ILE A 5 1.82 1.95 -12.14
N TYR A 6 1.86 2.46 -13.36
CA TYR A 6 2.10 1.63 -14.53
C TYR A 6 3.41 0.88 -14.41
N ARG A 7 4.45 1.49 -13.85
CA ARG A 7 5.76 0.86 -13.66
C ARG A 7 5.73 -0.20 -12.54
N ILE A 8 4.95 0.03 -11.47
CA ILE A 8 4.73 -0.96 -10.40
C ILE A 8 3.90 -2.14 -10.92
N LEU A 9 2.93 -1.88 -11.80
CA LEU A 9 1.97 -2.86 -12.29
C LEU A 9 2.40 -3.55 -13.59
N GLU A 10 3.39 -3.02 -14.31
CA GLU A 10 3.79 -3.45 -15.66
C GLU A 10 4.14 -4.96 -15.76
N ASN A 11 4.50 -5.59 -14.64
CA ASN A 11 4.81 -7.02 -14.56
C ASN A 11 3.84 -7.81 -13.67
N SER A 12 2.78 -7.17 -13.17
CA SER A 12 1.84 -7.85 -12.26
C SER A 12 0.94 -8.86 -12.97
N ASP A 13 0.71 -8.69 -14.28
CA ASP A 13 -0.08 -9.63 -15.10
C ASP A 13 0.65 -10.98 -15.33
N SER A 14 1.95 -11.04 -15.08
CA SER A 14 2.72 -12.28 -15.21
C SER A 14 2.65 -13.18 -13.97
N VAL A 15 2.02 -12.70 -12.89
CA VAL A 15 1.91 -13.43 -11.63
C VAL A 15 0.70 -14.34 -11.66
N SER A 16 0.91 -15.63 -11.43
CA SER A 16 -0.17 -16.63 -11.46
C SER A 16 -1.26 -16.29 -10.43
N GLY A 17 -2.51 -16.20 -10.89
CA GLY A 17 -3.68 -15.92 -10.05
C GLY A 17 -3.89 -14.45 -9.71
N VAL A 18 -3.09 -13.54 -10.27
CA VAL A 18 -3.32 -12.09 -10.16
C VAL A 18 -3.78 -11.53 -11.49
N THR A 19 -4.80 -10.67 -11.46
CA THR A 19 -5.34 -10.01 -12.65
C THR A 19 -5.39 -8.51 -12.43
N LEU A 20 -4.90 -7.73 -13.40
CA LEU A 20 -5.00 -6.28 -13.41
C LEU A 20 -6.31 -5.83 -14.05
N ARG A 21 -7.03 -4.95 -13.37
CA ARG A 21 -8.20 -4.23 -13.93
C ARG A 21 -7.98 -2.74 -13.83
N ASN A 22 -8.14 -2.06 -14.96
CA ASN A 22 -8.03 -0.61 -15.04
C ASN A 22 -9.42 0.03 -15.14
N SER A 23 -9.58 1.12 -14.41
CA SER A 23 -10.74 2.04 -14.47
C SER A 23 -10.22 3.46 -14.72
N PRO A 24 -11.08 4.42 -15.10
CA PRO A 24 -10.62 5.79 -15.40
C PRO A 24 -9.79 6.45 -14.27
N ASN A 25 -10.08 6.14 -13.02
CA ASN A 25 -9.47 6.79 -11.86
C ASN A 25 -8.73 5.82 -10.92
N SER A 26 -8.59 4.55 -11.29
CA SER A 26 -7.93 3.55 -10.44
C SER A 26 -7.46 2.33 -11.22
N SER A 27 -6.46 1.68 -10.70
CA SER A 27 -6.02 0.35 -11.14
C SER A 27 -6.16 -0.64 -9.99
N THR A 28 -6.71 -1.81 -10.24
CA THR A 28 -6.92 -2.84 -9.20
C THR A 28 -6.25 -4.13 -9.59
N LEU A 29 -5.39 -4.62 -8.71
CA LEU A 29 -4.89 -6.01 -8.74
C LEU A 29 -5.86 -6.89 -7.98
N LEU A 30 -6.26 -7.98 -8.60
CA LEU A 30 -7.17 -8.98 -8.03
C LEU A 30 -6.43 -10.29 -7.89
N LEU A 31 -6.39 -10.81 -6.68
CA LEU A 31 -5.96 -12.18 -6.39
C LEU A 31 -7.18 -13.08 -6.33
N ASP A 32 -7.19 -14.12 -7.15
CA ASP A 32 -8.22 -15.19 -7.13
C ASP A 32 -7.53 -16.55 -7.28
N GLN A 33 -7.29 -17.19 -6.14
CA GLN A 33 -6.62 -18.48 -6.04
C GLN A 33 -7.45 -19.44 -5.19
N ALA A 34 -7.15 -20.73 -5.28
CA ALA A 34 -7.87 -21.77 -4.51
C ALA A 34 -7.73 -21.58 -2.99
N ASN A 35 -6.61 -21.02 -2.51
CA ASN A 35 -6.30 -20.78 -1.10
C ASN A 35 -6.71 -19.40 -0.60
N GLY A 36 -7.30 -18.55 -1.46
CA GLY A 36 -7.79 -17.23 -1.02
C GLY A 36 -7.94 -16.20 -2.11
N LYS A 37 -8.50 -15.08 -1.71
CA LYS A 37 -8.81 -13.94 -2.58
C LYS A 37 -8.31 -12.65 -1.97
N GLY A 38 -8.09 -11.64 -2.82
CA GLY A 38 -7.71 -10.32 -2.35
C GLY A 38 -7.78 -9.27 -3.43
N CYS A 39 -7.65 -8.01 -3.02
CA CYS A 39 -7.49 -6.92 -3.96
C CYS A 39 -6.58 -5.83 -3.40
N MET A 40 -5.88 -5.16 -4.31
CA MET A 40 -5.16 -3.91 -4.07
C MET A 40 -5.65 -2.90 -5.09
N THR A 41 -6.28 -1.82 -4.64
CA THR A 41 -6.79 -0.75 -5.51
C THR A 41 -5.96 0.49 -5.35
N PHE A 42 -5.37 0.94 -6.43
CA PHE A 42 -4.45 2.08 -6.51
C PHE A 42 -5.17 3.31 -7.06
N HIS A 43 -4.97 4.45 -6.42
CA HIS A 43 -5.45 5.76 -6.82
C HIS A 43 -4.29 6.74 -6.89
N THR A 44 -4.01 7.29 -8.07
CA THR A 44 -3.07 8.42 -8.20
C THR A 44 -3.80 9.69 -7.79
N LEU A 45 -3.34 10.31 -6.70
CA LEU A 45 -3.90 11.57 -6.21
C LEU A 45 -3.25 12.77 -6.92
N PHE A 46 -1.94 12.71 -7.09
CA PHE A 46 -1.13 13.68 -7.83
C PHE A 46 -0.02 12.93 -8.58
N PRO A 47 0.59 13.51 -9.61
CA PRO A 47 1.79 12.94 -10.19
C PRO A 47 2.86 12.73 -9.12
N GLY A 48 3.27 11.48 -8.94
CA GLY A 48 4.23 11.09 -7.89
C GLY A 48 3.61 10.73 -6.52
N LEU A 49 2.29 10.83 -6.35
CA LEU A 49 1.60 10.42 -5.12
C LEU A 49 0.47 9.45 -5.42
N THR A 50 0.60 8.24 -4.92
CA THR A 50 -0.38 7.17 -5.09
C THR A 50 -0.76 6.56 -3.75
N VAL A 51 -2.05 6.33 -3.55
CA VAL A 51 -2.59 5.61 -2.40
C VAL A 51 -3.15 4.27 -2.87
N ALA A 52 -2.80 3.19 -2.18
CA ALA A 52 -3.36 1.87 -2.41
C ALA A 52 -4.12 1.37 -1.19
N PHE A 53 -5.33 0.87 -1.42
CA PHE A 53 -6.14 0.19 -0.41
C PHE A 53 -6.04 -1.31 -0.64
N ILE A 54 -5.75 -2.05 0.43
CA ILE A 54 -5.41 -3.46 0.40
C ILE A 54 -6.39 -4.24 1.24
N PHE A 55 -6.95 -5.30 0.65
CA PHE A 55 -7.86 -6.22 1.32
C PHE A 55 -7.53 -7.64 0.87
N ILE A 56 -7.06 -8.45 1.79
CA ILE A 56 -6.59 -9.80 1.53
C ILE A 56 -7.32 -10.77 2.45
N ASN A 57 -7.86 -11.82 1.86
CA ASN A 57 -8.37 -13.03 2.50
C ASN A 57 -7.62 -14.23 1.93
N ALA A 58 -6.32 -14.24 2.08
CA ALA A 58 -5.41 -15.28 1.60
C ALA A 58 -4.16 -15.31 2.50
N PRO A 59 -3.49 -16.46 2.65
CA PRO A 59 -2.28 -16.56 3.46
C PRO A 59 -1.08 -15.84 2.83
N VAL A 60 -1.10 -15.62 1.51
CA VAL A 60 0.04 -15.09 0.75
C VAL A 60 -0.45 -14.19 -0.37
N TRP A 61 0.28 -13.12 -0.63
CA TRP A 61 0.25 -12.39 -1.90
C TRP A 61 1.52 -12.73 -2.66
N PRO A 62 1.41 -13.26 -3.89
CA PRO A 62 2.55 -13.74 -4.63
C PRO A 62 3.54 -12.63 -4.99
N GLU A 63 4.77 -13.02 -5.16
CA GLU A 63 5.86 -12.14 -5.60
C GLU A 63 5.48 -11.42 -6.90
N SER A 64 5.71 -10.11 -6.93
CA SER A 64 5.62 -9.33 -8.16
C SER A 64 7.04 -9.03 -8.64
N ASN A 65 7.30 -9.25 -9.93
CA ASN A 65 8.54 -8.81 -10.60
C ASN A 65 8.54 -7.28 -10.76
N ALA A 66 8.33 -6.55 -9.65
CA ALA A 66 8.37 -5.10 -9.68
C ALA A 66 9.74 -4.64 -10.18
N ASN A 67 9.73 -3.67 -11.09
CA ASN A 67 10.96 -3.12 -11.63
C ASN A 67 11.83 -2.56 -10.50
N SER A 68 12.97 -3.21 -10.24
CA SER A 68 13.89 -2.89 -9.13
C SER A 68 14.54 -1.49 -9.23
N GLU A 69 14.40 -0.82 -10.37
CA GLU A 69 14.91 0.54 -10.56
C GLU A 69 14.07 1.61 -9.86
N LEU A 70 12.79 1.32 -9.55
CA LEU A 70 11.93 2.22 -8.81
C LEU A 70 12.05 1.94 -7.33
N LYS A 71 12.50 2.93 -6.58
CA LYS A 71 12.55 2.91 -5.13
C LYS A 71 11.69 4.04 -4.56
N PRO A 72 10.35 3.95 -4.68
CA PRO A 72 9.49 4.95 -4.07
C PRO A 72 9.63 4.89 -2.55
N LEU A 73 9.55 6.05 -1.92
CA LEU A 73 9.30 6.11 -0.49
C LEU A 73 7.90 5.52 -0.25
N LEU A 74 7.79 4.59 0.69
CA LEU A 74 6.57 3.87 0.99
C LEU A 74 6.19 4.07 2.45
N ILE A 75 4.95 4.48 2.70
CA ILE A 75 4.30 4.35 4.00
C ILE A 75 3.28 3.22 3.89
N ASN A 76 3.37 2.22 4.76
CA ASN A 76 2.42 1.12 4.82
C ASN A 76 1.80 1.06 6.22
N TYR A 77 0.48 1.20 6.31
CA TYR A 77 -0.29 1.14 7.56
C TYR A 77 -1.15 -0.12 7.56
N CYS A 78 -1.08 -0.87 8.66
CA CYS A 78 -1.90 -2.06 8.89
C CYS A 78 -3.17 -1.68 9.65
N VAL A 79 -4.31 -1.77 8.99
CA VAL A 79 -5.63 -1.49 9.57
C VAL A 79 -6.13 -2.67 10.40
N SER A 80 -5.91 -3.88 9.90
CA SER A 80 -6.25 -5.11 10.64
C SER A 80 -5.47 -6.30 10.10
N GLY A 81 -5.25 -7.28 10.96
CA GLY A 81 -4.49 -8.47 10.65
C GLY A 81 -2.99 -8.29 10.87
N ARG A 82 -2.20 -9.02 10.11
CA ARG A 82 -0.74 -8.98 10.19
C ARG A 82 -0.14 -9.29 8.84
N SER A 83 0.93 -8.60 8.47
CA SER A 83 1.77 -8.92 7.31
C SER A 83 3.21 -9.17 7.71
N GLU A 84 3.83 -10.10 7.02
CA GLU A 84 5.24 -10.43 7.11
C GLU A 84 5.83 -10.30 5.71
N LEU A 85 6.89 -9.51 5.59
CA LEU A 85 7.58 -9.27 4.34
C LEU A 85 9.02 -9.73 4.46
N LEU A 86 9.42 -10.69 3.62
CA LEU A 86 10.80 -11.10 3.50
C LEU A 86 11.56 -10.11 2.63
N LEU A 87 12.64 -9.57 3.15
CA LEU A 87 13.57 -8.68 2.43
C LEU A 87 14.72 -9.48 1.77
N ASP A 88 15.44 -8.82 0.86
CA ASP A 88 16.55 -9.44 0.12
C ASP A 88 17.71 -9.88 1.03
N ASP A 89 17.92 -9.21 2.15
CA ASP A 89 18.93 -9.53 3.15
C ASP A 89 18.53 -10.69 4.10
N SER A 90 17.41 -11.36 3.81
CA SER A 90 16.81 -12.42 4.64
C SER A 90 16.27 -11.94 5.98
N SER A 91 16.15 -10.65 6.20
CA SER A 91 15.40 -10.09 7.32
C SER A 91 13.89 -10.03 7.03
N TYR A 92 13.09 -9.88 8.08
CA TYR A 92 11.65 -9.77 7.96
C TYR A 92 11.15 -8.44 8.50
N ILE A 93 10.23 -7.81 7.77
CA ILE A 93 9.39 -6.75 8.29
C ILE A 93 8.10 -7.38 8.79
N TYR A 94 7.79 -7.16 10.07
CA TYR A 94 6.52 -7.55 10.68
C TYR A 94 5.68 -6.30 10.92
N LEU A 95 4.47 -6.31 10.41
CA LEU A 95 3.53 -5.20 10.60
C LEU A 95 2.21 -5.76 11.11
N LYS A 96 1.81 -5.37 12.31
CA LYS A 96 0.54 -5.75 12.96
C LYS A 96 -0.47 -4.60 12.94
N GLU A 97 -1.68 -4.89 13.39
CA GLU A 97 -2.77 -3.92 13.50
C GLU A 97 -2.33 -2.66 14.26
N ASN A 98 -2.72 -1.51 13.73
CA ASN A 98 -2.38 -0.16 14.20
C ASN A 98 -0.89 0.21 14.14
N GLU A 99 -0.10 -0.56 13.43
CA GLU A 99 1.29 -0.19 13.11
C GLU A 99 1.41 0.36 11.68
N PHE A 100 2.38 1.22 11.50
CA PHE A 100 2.85 1.65 10.18
C PHE A 100 4.35 1.47 10.04
N CYS A 101 4.79 1.31 8.81
CA CYS A 101 6.21 1.37 8.49
C CYS A 101 6.48 2.39 7.40
N ILE A 102 7.67 2.99 7.46
CA ILE A 102 8.24 3.87 6.45
C ILE A 102 9.49 3.19 5.91
N SER A 103 9.58 3.04 4.61
CA SER A 103 10.70 2.37 3.95
C SER A 103 10.86 2.85 2.51
N GLU A 104 12.03 2.66 1.94
CA GLU A 104 12.15 2.60 0.48
C GLU A 104 11.59 1.25 0.01
N GLN A 105 10.79 1.26 -1.04
CA GLN A 105 10.36 0.01 -1.64
C GLN A 105 11.54 -0.64 -2.35
N THR A 106 12.04 -1.72 -1.78
CA THR A 106 12.98 -2.63 -2.44
C THR A 106 12.21 -3.73 -3.19
N ALA A 107 12.90 -4.48 -4.03
CA ALA A 107 12.32 -5.69 -4.65
C ALA A 107 11.79 -6.60 -3.54
N GLN A 108 10.52 -6.95 -3.61
CA GLN A 108 9.82 -7.71 -2.58
C GLN A 108 9.61 -9.12 -3.08
N LYS A 109 10.01 -10.11 -2.30
CA LYS A 109 9.81 -11.50 -2.69
C LYS A 109 8.35 -11.90 -2.53
N GLU A 110 7.83 -11.88 -1.32
CA GLU A 110 6.52 -12.42 -1.01
C GLU A 110 5.94 -11.71 0.22
N TYR A 111 4.63 -11.47 0.23
CA TYR A 111 3.92 -11.08 1.44
C TYR A 111 3.20 -12.27 2.03
N ILE A 112 3.49 -12.55 3.30
CA ILE A 112 2.82 -13.59 4.10
C ILE A 112 1.81 -12.89 5.02
N PHE A 113 0.61 -13.46 5.10
CA PHE A 113 -0.45 -13.01 6.00
C PHE A 113 -0.79 -14.16 6.97
N PRO A 114 -0.16 -14.24 8.16
CA PRO A 114 -0.31 -15.38 9.07
C PRO A 114 -1.75 -15.65 9.51
N THR A 115 -2.58 -14.60 9.54
CA THR A 115 -4.01 -14.72 9.88
C THR A 115 -4.89 -15.02 8.67
N ALA A 116 -4.30 -15.14 7.47
CA ALA A 116 -5.01 -15.20 6.19
C ALA A 116 -6.00 -14.04 5.98
N LYS A 117 -5.88 -12.96 6.76
CA LYS A 117 -6.68 -11.75 6.65
C LYS A 117 -5.77 -10.55 6.86
N TYR A 118 -5.84 -9.60 5.94
CA TYR A 118 -5.09 -8.35 6.04
C TYR A 118 -5.88 -7.22 5.40
N GLN A 119 -5.93 -6.11 6.09
CA GLN A 119 -6.42 -4.84 5.58
C GLN A 119 -5.37 -3.77 5.84
N GLY A 120 -5.03 -3.00 4.81
CA GLY A 120 -4.01 -1.96 4.94
C GLY A 120 -4.16 -0.84 3.93
N ILE A 121 -3.39 0.21 4.16
CA ILE A 121 -3.22 1.34 3.24
C ILE A 121 -1.73 1.49 2.95
N LYS A 122 -1.38 1.62 1.68
CA LYS A 122 -0.03 1.99 1.26
C LYS A 122 -0.05 3.34 0.56
N ILE A 123 0.93 4.17 0.86
CA ILE A 123 1.14 5.46 0.21
C ILE A 123 2.52 5.43 -0.43
N TYR A 124 2.55 5.64 -1.74
CA TYR A 124 3.76 5.61 -2.55
C TYR A 124 4.12 7.02 -2.99
N PHE A 125 5.38 7.39 -2.80
CA PHE A 125 5.92 8.69 -3.20
C PHE A 125 7.06 8.48 -4.20
N ASP A 126 6.85 8.89 -5.44
CA ASP A 126 7.93 9.16 -6.41
C ASP A 126 8.39 10.60 -6.15
N LEU A 127 9.41 10.75 -5.29
CA LEU A 127 9.81 12.05 -4.78
C LEU A 127 10.19 13.05 -5.88
N PRO A 128 11.01 12.70 -6.90
CA PRO A 128 11.33 13.60 -7.98
C PRO A 128 10.08 14.11 -8.72
N LEU A 129 9.17 13.22 -9.04
CA LEU A 129 7.94 13.57 -9.76
C LEU A 129 6.99 14.38 -8.87
N LEU A 130 6.85 14.04 -7.60
CA LEU A 130 5.99 14.74 -6.64
C LEU A 130 6.48 16.16 -6.39
N LEU A 131 7.79 16.36 -6.17
CA LEU A 131 8.37 17.67 -5.95
C LEU A 131 8.22 18.56 -7.19
N GLN A 132 8.37 17.98 -8.39
CA GLN A 132 8.16 18.72 -9.63
C GLN A 132 6.69 19.15 -9.82
N SER A 133 5.73 18.30 -9.45
CA SER A 133 4.30 18.51 -9.69
C SER A 133 3.60 19.30 -8.59
N CYS A 134 3.97 19.08 -7.34
CA CYS A 134 3.25 19.57 -6.15
C CYS A 134 4.17 20.21 -5.10
N GLY A 135 5.45 20.48 -5.41
CA GLY A 135 6.42 20.98 -4.42
C GLY A 135 5.99 22.30 -3.75
N GLU A 136 5.43 23.24 -4.51
CA GLU A 136 4.93 24.51 -3.95
C GLU A 136 3.69 24.31 -3.07
N LEU A 137 2.80 23.39 -3.45
CA LEU A 137 1.63 23.03 -2.65
C LEU A 137 2.06 22.40 -1.32
N MET A 138 3.03 21.49 -1.34
CA MET A 138 3.55 20.84 -0.13
C MET A 138 4.18 21.86 0.82
N LYS A 139 4.99 22.80 0.28
CA LYS A 139 5.54 23.90 1.07
C LYS A 139 4.46 24.76 1.73
N SER A 140 3.37 25.06 1.02
CA SER A 140 2.25 25.84 1.57
C SER A 140 1.56 25.17 2.76
N PHE A 141 1.62 23.83 2.84
CA PHE A 141 1.15 23.04 3.97
C PHE A 141 2.24 22.69 4.99
N SER A 142 3.45 23.23 4.84
CA SER A 142 4.62 22.92 5.68
C SER A 142 4.99 21.44 5.69
N ILE A 143 4.77 20.75 4.57
CA ILE A 143 5.10 19.33 4.41
C ILE A 143 6.51 19.25 3.80
N ASP A 144 7.46 18.72 4.59
CA ASP A 144 8.82 18.43 4.14
C ASP A 144 9.01 16.93 3.95
N ILE A 145 8.69 16.47 2.74
CA ILE A 145 8.78 15.05 2.40
C ILE A 145 10.25 14.57 2.28
N LEU A 146 11.19 15.46 1.94
CA LEU A 146 12.61 15.13 1.89
C LEU A 146 13.16 14.88 3.29
N HIS A 147 12.76 15.70 4.25
CA HIS A 147 13.13 15.48 5.65
C HIS A 147 12.58 14.14 6.17
N LEU A 148 11.40 13.74 5.75
CA LEU A 148 10.83 12.42 6.10
C LEU A 148 11.69 11.29 5.50
N GLU A 149 12.09 11.39 4.25
CA GLU A 149 12.99 10.41 3.61
C GLU A 149 14.34 10.34 4.34
N GLU A 150 14.99 11.49 4.55
CA GLU A 150 16.28 11.58 5.26
C GLU A 150 16.20 11.00 6.67
N SER A 151 15.12 11.29 7.41
CA SER A 151 14.97 10.86 8.80
C SER A 151 14.73 9.37 8.96
N TYR A 152 14.00 8.74 8.03
CA TYR A 152 13.53 7.38 8.19
C TYR A 152 14.12 6.37 7.21
N CYS A 153 14.70 6.82 6.08
CA CYS A 153 15.20 5.93 5.03
C CYS A 153 16.72 6.06 4.76
N SER A 154 17.41 7.05 5.35
CA SER A 154 18.81 7.37 5.07
C SER A 154 19.82 6.22 5.25
N SER A 155 19.43 5.15 5.94
CA SER A 155 20.26 3.97 6.17
C SER A 155 19.71 2.69 5.53
N HIS A 156 18.80 2.80 4.56
CA HIS A 156 18.04 1.68 3.98
C HIS A 156 17.30 0.84 5.03
N LYS A 157 17.02 1.43 6.20
CA LYS A 157 16.29 0.77 7.28
C LYS A 157 14.81 1.05 7.14
N THR A 158 14.01 0.08 7.51
CA THR A 158 12.59 0.26 7.70
C THR A 158 12.31 0.78 9.09
N TYR A 159 11.61 1.90 9.18
CA TYR A 159 11.09 2.41 10.44
C TYR A 159 9.70 1.82 10.69
N ILE A 160 9.45 1.32 11.90
CA ILE A 160 8.14 0.78 12.31
C ILE A 160 7.72 1.46 13.61
N SER A 161 6.47 1.88 13.69
CA SER A 161 5.88 2.49 14.89
C SER A 161 4.39 2.17 15.00
N GLU A 162 3.85 2.26 16.22
CA GLU A 162 2.41 2.27 16.45
C GLU A 162 1.84 3.64 16.06
N ALA A 163 0.63 3.63 15.48
CA ALA A 163 -0.12 4.85 15.21
C ALA A 163 -0.71 5.41 16.51
N ASP A 164 -0.70 6.72 16.62
CA ASP A 164 -1.47 7.41 17.67
C ASP A 164 -2.95 7.55 17.29
N ASN A 165 -3.75 8.01 18.23
CA ASN A 165 -5.20 8.17 18.05
C ASN A 165 -5.55 9.16 16.92
N GLU A 166 -4.69 10.14 16.64
CA GLU A 166 -4.91 11.12 15.58
C GLU A 166 -4.74 10.48 14.21
N LEU A 167 -3.64 9.75 14.02
CA LEU A 167 -3.38 9.01 12.78
C LEU A 167 -4.46 7.94 12.53
N GLU A 168 -4.88 7.19 13.56
CA GLU A 168 -5.98 6.24 13.46
C GLU A 168 -7.29 6.90 13.01
N ALA A 169 -7.61 8.06 13.54
CA ALA A 169 -8.82 8.81 13.16
C ALA A 169 -8.75 9.28 11.69
N ILE A 170 -7.60 9.74 11.22
CA ILE A 170 -7.38 10.15 9.83
C ILE A 170 -7.55 8.95 8.89
N ILE A 171 -6.90 7.83 9.21
CA ILE A 171 -6.98 6.60 8.41
C ILE A 171 -8.41 6.07 8.35
N SER A 172 -9.13 6.08 9.48
CA SER A 172 -10.54 5.64 9.54
C SER A 172 -11.44 6.50 8.65
N LYS A 173 -11.22 7.82 8.61
CA LYS A 173 -11.94 8.72 7.70
C LYS A 173 -11.61 8.43 6.24
N ALA A 174 -10.33 8.24 5.91
CA ALA A 174 -9.91 7.89 4.55
C ALA A 174 -10.57 6.59 4.07
N LEU A 175 -10.58 5.55 4.91
CA LEU A 175 -11.26 4.29 4.62
C LEU A 175 -12.78 4.45 4.44
N ALA A 176 -13.42 5.27 5.25
CA ALA A 176 -14.86 5.52 5.14
C ALA A 176 -15.22 6.22 3.81
N VAL A 177 -14.42 7.17 3.37
CA VAL A 177 -14.58 7.84 2.07
C VAL A 177 -14.36 6.82 0.94
N PHE A 178 -13.28 6.06 1.01
CA PHE A 178 -12.95 5.04 0.04
C PHE A 178 -14.08 4.02 -0.13
N ARG A 179 -14.61 3.47 0.96
CA ARG A 179 -15.74 2.51 0.95
C ARG A 179 -17.01 3.08 0.31
N LYS A 180 -17.25 4.38 0.41
CA LYS A 180 -18.42 5.04 -0.21
C LYS A 180 -18.23 5.31 -1.71
N THR A 181 -17.01 5.60 -2.12
CA THR A 181 -16.71 6.06 -3.49
C THR A 181 -16.53 4.91 -4.48
N ILE A 182 -16.13 3.73 -3.97
CA ILE A 182 -15.88 2.57 -4.82
C ILE A 182 -17.08 1.64 -4.74
N TYR A 183 -17.80 1.54 -5.87
CA TYR A 183 -18.77 0.48 -6.09
C TYR A 183 -18.01 -0.84 -6.18
N PHE A 184 -18.00 -1.57 -5.06
CA PHE A 184 -17.28 -2.83 -4.95
C PHE A 184 -18.06 -3.95 -5.67
N PRO A 185 -17.57 -4.45 -6.82
CA PRO A 185 -18.07 -5.72 -7.35
C PRO A 185 -17.70 -6.91 -6.45
N TYR A 186 -16.96 -6.67 -5.37
CA TYR A 186 -16.44 -7.66 -4.42
C TYR A 186 -16.90 -7.43 -2.97
N ALA A 187 -18.03 -6.78 -2.77
CA ALA A 187 -18.62 -6.55 -1.43
C ALA A 187 -18.73 -7.83 -0.59
N ASN A 188 -18.82 -9.00 -1.24
CA ASN A 188 -18.85 -10.29 -0.57
C ASN A 188 -17.51 -10.69 0.10
N LEU A 189 -16.38 -10.06 -0.25
CA LEU A 189 -15.12 -10.27 0.47
C LEU A 189 -15.11 -9.57 1.83
N TYR A 190 -16.04 -8.64 2.06
CA TYR A 190 -16.12 -7.76 3.24
C TYR A 190 -17.25 -8.14 4.20
N ALA A 191 -18.13 -9.06 3.83
CA ALA A 191 -19.33 -9.43 4.62
C ALA A 191 -19.03 -10.07 6.00
N GLY A 192 -17.75 -10.19 6.38
CA GLY A 192 -17.32 -10.80 7.64
C GLY A 192 -16.78 -9.84 8.71
N THR A 193 -16.65 -8.53 8.43
CA THR A 193 -16.18 -7.55 9.42
C THR A 193 -17.31 -6.62 9.80
N SER A 194 -18.17 -7.03 10.76
CA SER A 194 -19.03 -6.09 11.47
C SER A 194 -18.14 -5.10 12.21
N PRO A 195 -18.46 -3.79 12.20
CA PRO A 195 -17.74 -2.84 13.05
C PRO A 195 -17.93 -3.24 14.51
N PRO A 196 -16.95 -2.98 15.39
CA PRO A 196 -17.15 -3.15 16.81
C PRO A 196 -18.37 -2.31 17.22
N ALA A 197 -19.26 -2.91 17.99
CA ALA A 197 -20.42 -2.22 18.57
C ALA A 197 -19.92 -1.07 19.46
N SER A 198 -20.42 0.13 19.17
CA SER A 198 -20.21 1.35 19.97
C SER A 198 -20.71 1.22 21.39
#